data_3293438e45d2b01708943fd6b8f7e05c
#
_entry.id   3293438e45d2b01708943fd6b8f7e05c
#
_cell.length_a   1.000
_cell.length_b   1.000
_cell.length_c   1.000
_cell.angle_alpha   90.00
_cell.angle_beta   90.00
_cell.angle_gamma   90.00
#
_symmetry.space_group_name_H-M   'P 1'
#
loop_
_entity.id
_entity.type
_entity.pdbx_description
1 polymer ?
#
loop_
_entity_poly.entity_id
_entity_poly.type
_entity_poly.pdbx_seq_one_letter_code
_entity_poly.pdbx_strand_id
1 'polypeptide(L)'
;MNNKISLAKEVAWASQNMPRTLRQVAALPDLSGVRLACCMHLDMKMIPLVQGILDKGAQVFLTTCNPTTVQDDVVAWLVERGAEACAWRNMSDADWQQSWEKAIAWQPTHLCEMGADITTLLHQRGEFGNIVAGLEATGSGVNRLGDIQPGYPIFNWDDLPVKEGLHNRHMVGLTAWHTFFQTTHLTLHEKKVLVIGYGLVGQGVAAAAKAFGGQVMVAEIDPARRLQAAYDGWHVVDLQEAIASADVVATATGGKNVVNRQALDRAKAGVFILNVGHVAEEIDGDYLRQYPQEELMPYINAYRMADKTVYLLANGSMLNLTAGFGDSLNAFDVTLAVMASGIRHIVTDGMRAPAKVYLLPQAVWQQAL
;
A
#
# COMPACT_ATOMS: atom_id res chain seq x y z
N MET A 1 3.90 -4.54 33.34
CA MET A 1 2.45 -4.58 33.06
C MET A 1 2.24 -3.92 31.70
N ASN A 2 2.06 -4.71 30.63
CA ASN A 2 1.70 -4.16 29.33
C ASN A 2 0.24 -3.71 29.41
N ASN A 3 0.02 -2.43 29.65
CA ASN A 3 -1.30 -1.80 29.49
C ASN A 3 -1.61 -1.75 27.99
N LYS A 4 -2.11 -2.86 27.43
CA LYS A 4 -2.61 -2.87 26.06
C LYS A 4 -3.80 -1.90 26.02
N ILE A 5 -3.63 -0.77 25.34
CA ILE A 5 -4.73 0.19 25.12
C ILE A 5 -5.84 -0.55 24.38
N SER A 6 -7.10 -0.36 24.77
CA SER A 6 -8.21 -1.01 24.07
C SER A 6 -8.36 -0.42 22.67
N LEU A 7 -8.69 -1.26 21.68
CA LEU A 7 -8.94 -0.83 20.30
C LEU A 7 -9.96 0.32 20.24
N ALA A 8 -10.97 0.33 21.13
CA ALA A 8 -11.94 1.42 21.20
C ALA A 8 -11.31 2.79 21.48
N LYS A 9 -10.25 2.85 22.30
CA LYS A 9 -9.52 4.10 22.56
C LYS A 9 -8.67 4.50 21.36
N GLU A 10 -8.05 3.53 20.69
CA GLU A 10 -7.28 3.77 19.46
C GLU A 10 -8.18 4.27 18.33
N VAL A 11 -9.37 3.69 18.16
CA VAL A 11 -10.38 4.14 17.20
C VAL A 11 -10.86 5.56 17.52
N ALA A 12 -11.12 5.87 18.78
CA ALA A 12 -11.49 7.22 19.21
C ALA A 12 -10.37 8.23 18.90
N TRP A 13 -9.13 7.86 19.15
CA TRP A 13 -7.95 8.68 18.81
C TRP A 13 -7.81 8.87 17.29
N ALA A 14 -7.95 7.81 16.50
CA ALA A 14 -7.92 7.90 15.04
C ALA A 14 -9.01 8.84 14.53
N SER A 15 -10.25 8.66 14.98
CA SER A 15 -11.38 9.52 14.59
C SER A 15 -11.15 10.98 14.93
N GLN A 16 -10.60 11.27 16.11
CA GLN A 16 -10.27 12.64 16.54
C GLN A 16 -9.22 13.30 15.63
N ASN A 17 -8.28 12.52 15.09
CA ASN A 17 -7.18 13.00 14.26
C ASN A 17 -7.40 12.83 12.73
N MET A 18 -8.62 12.46 12.34
CA MET A 18 -9.03 12.30 10.94
C MET A 18 -10.31 13.10 10.62
N PRO A 19 -10.32 14.42 10.88
CA PRO A 19 -11.53 15.24 10.76
C PRO A 19 -12.02 15.42 9.32
N ARG A 20 -11.13 15.36 8.30
CA ARG A 20 -11.52 15.45 6.90
C ARG A 20 -12.30 14.22 6.48
N THR A 21 -11.80 13.03 6.84
CA THR A 21 -12.47 11.75 6.60
C THR A 21 -13.87 11.77 7.23
N LEU A 22 -13.98 12.13 8.50
CA LEU A 22 -15.28 12.20 9.18
C LEU A 22 -16.24 13.19 8.52
N ARG A 23 -15.76 14.35 8.07
CA ARG A 23 -16.58 15.33 7.34
C ARG A 23 -17.12 14.76 6.03
N GLN A 24 -16.27 14.04 5.24
CA GLN A 24 -16.71 13.42 3.99
C GLN A 24 -17.65 12.24 4.22
N VAL A 25 -17.42 11.45 5.26
CA VAL A 25 -18.33 10.37 5.70
C VAL A 25 -19.70 10.95 6.09
N ALA A 26 -19.71 12.03 6.87
CA ALA A 26 -20.97 12.71 7.23
C ALA A 26 -21.74 13.21 6.00
N ALA A 27 -21.04 13.60 4.94
CA ALA A 27 -21.61 14.06 3.67
C ALA A 27 -22.04 12.94 2.71
N LEU A 28 -21.85 11.66 3.06
CA LEU A 28 -22.37 10.53 2.28
C LEU A 28 -23.91 10.57 2.30
N PRO A 29 -24.57 10.24 1.16
CA PRO A 29 -26.02 10.07 1.12
C PRO A 29 -26.46 8.86 1.95
N ASP A 30 -27.77 8.61 2.00
CA ASP A 30 -28.29 7.31 2.41
C ASP A 30 -27.76 6.24 1.44
N LEU A 31 -27.13 5.20 2.00
CA LEU A 31 -26.54 4.08 1.26
C LEU A 31 -27.38 2.81 1.34
N SER A 32 -28.63 2.90 1.78
CA SER A 32 -29.55 1.78 1.79
C SER A 32 -29.64 1.14 0.40
N GLY A 33 -29.41 -0.17 0.32
CA GLY A 33 -29.36 -0.92 -0.94
C GLY A 33 -27.99 -0.94 -1.65
N VAL A 34 -27.02 -0.18 -1.18
CA VAL A 34 -25.63 -0.28 -1.66
C VAL A 34 -24.95 -1.49 -1.02
N ARG A 35 -24.38 -2.36 -1.84
CA ARG A 35 -23.53 -3.49 -1.44
C ARG A 35 -22.12 -3.19 -1.90
N LEU A 36 -21.27 -2.72 -0.98
CA LEU A 36 -19.91 -2.29 -1.27
C LEU A 36 -18.92 -3.40 -0.89
N ALA A 37 -18.25 -4.01 -1.86
CA ALA A 37 -17.13 -4.88 -1.59
C ALA A 37 -15.82 -4.07 -1.59
N CYS A 38 -15.08 -4.20 -0.50
CA CYS A 38 -13.84 -3.49 -0.26
C CYS A 38 -12.68 -4.48 -0.25
N CYS A 39 -11.75 -4.36 -1.20
CA CYS A 39 -10.47 -5.06 -1.22
C CYS A 39 -9.37 -4.05 -0.89
N MET A 40 -8.97 -3.96 0.40
CA MET A 40 -8.11 -2.88 0.87
C MET A 40 -7.24 -3.31 2.06
N HIS A 41 -6.29 -2.46 2.46
CA HIS A 41 -5.61 -2.63 3.75
C HIS A 41 -6.63 -2.53 4.88
N LEU A 42 -6.52 -3.41 5.89
CA LEU A 42 -7.45 -3.46 7.02
C LEU A 42 -6.69 -3.16 8.32
N ASP A 43 -6.43 -1.89 8.54
CA ASP A 43 -5.81 -1.37 9.76
C ASP A 43 -6.73 -0.36 10.47
N MET A 44 -6.36 0.07 11.67
CA MET A 44 -7.15 0.96 12.52
C MET A 44 -7.59 2.26 11.80
N LYS A 45 -6.76 2.78 10.88
CA LYS A 45 -7.06 4.03 10.16
C LYS A 45 -8.27 3.91 9.23
N MET A 46 -8.60 2.67 8.80
CA MET A 46 -9.75 2.42 7.93
C MET A 46 -11.08 2.42 8.67
N ILE A 47 -11.06 2.22 10.00
CA ILE A 47 -12.29 2.11 10.79
C ILE A 47 -13.21 3.33 10.65
N PRO A 48 -12.76 4.59 10.77
CA PRO A 48 -13.64 5.74 10.66
C PRO A 48 -14.41 5.81 9.34
N LEU A 49 -13.77 5.40 8.23
CA LEU A 49 -14.40 5.36 6.91
C LEU A 49 -15.40 4.21 6.82
N VAL A 50 -14.98 2.98 7.12
CA VAL A 50 -15.84 1.79 6.96
C VAL A 50 -17.03 1.84 7.91
N GLN A 51 -16.81 2.22 9.18
CA GLN A 51 -17.89 2.41 10.13
C GLN A 51 -18.90 3.45 9.63
N GLY A 52 -18.41 4.57 9.11
CA GLY A 52 -19.32 5.60 8.60
C GLY A 52 -20.11 5.17 7.37
N ILE A 53 -19.57 4.30 6.52
CA ILE A 53 -20.31 3.70 5.39
C ILE A 53 -21.41 2.77 5.91
N LEU A 54 -21.12 1.95 6.93
CA LEU A 54 -22.11 1.09 7.59
C LEU A 54 -23.21 1.93 8.27
N ASP A 55 -22.83 2.99 8.98
CA ASP A 55 -23.77 3.90 9.66
C ASP A 55 -24.71 4.62 8.68
N LYS A 56 -24.31 4.75 7.40
CA LYS A 56 -25.13 5.28 6.30
C LYS A 56 -26.03 4.23 5.63
N GLY A 57 -26.04 3.00 6.14
CA GLY A 57 -26.95 1.93 5.70
C GLY A 57 -26.42 1.03 4.58
N ALA A 58 -25.17 1.18 4.16
CA ALA A 58 -24.59 0.24 3.20
C ALA A 58 -24.36 -1.14 3.85
N GLN A 59 -24.48 -2.18 3.05
CA GLN A 59 -23.87 -3.47 3.35
C GLN A 59 -22.41 -3.46 2.87
N VAL A 60 -21.50 -3.96 3.70
CA VAL A 60 -20.05 -3.94 3.39
C VAL A 60 -19.47 -5.33 3.51
N PHE A 61 -18.76 -5.77 2.47
CA PHE A 61 -17.94 -6.97 2.50
C PHE A 61 -16.46 -6.59 2.45
N LEU A 62 -15.68 -7.10 3.41
CA LEU A 62 -14.25 -6.78 3.53
C LEU A 62 -13.40 -7.98 3.10
N THR A 63 -12.49 -7.74 2.18
CA THR A 63 -11.33 -8.58 1.91
C THR A 63 -10.07 -7.70 1.85
N THR A 64 -8.90 -8.31 1.72
CA THR A 64 -7.64 -7.56 1.75
C THR A 64 -6.92 -7.59 0.42
N CYS A 65 -6.29 -6.47 0.09
CA CYS A 65 -5.34 -6.36 -1.02
C CYS A 65 -3.93 -6.90 -0.66
N ASN A 66 -3.66 -7.08 0.64
CA ASN A 66 -2.39 -7.63 1.10
C ASN A 66 -2.56 -8.26 2.50
N PRO A 67 -2.49 -9.62 2.61
CA PRO A 67 -2.67 -10.33 3.87
C PRO A 67 -1.69 -9.94 4.99
N THR A 68 -0.47 -9.49 4.65
CA THR A 68 0.53 -9.11 5.66
C THR A 68 0.18 -7.83 6.42
N THR A 69 -0.77 -7.04 5.91
CA THR A 69 -1.16 -5.73 6.46
C THR A 69 -2.47 -5.77 7.25
N VAL A 70 -3.13 -6.91 7.33
CA VAL A 70 -4.39 -7.08 8.07
C VAL A 70 -4.14 -7.03 9.57
N GLN A 71 -5.00 -6.30 10.28
CA GLN A 71 -5.11 -6.33 11.74
C GLN A 71 -6.40 -7.06 12.11
N ASP A 72 -6.29 -8.26 12.68
CA ASP A 72 -7.43 -9.15 12.93
C ASP A 72 -8.44 -8.56 13.92
N ASP A 73 -7.99 -7.76 14.88
CA ASP A 73 -8.83 -7.02 15.82
C ASP A 73 -9.63 -5.89 15.14
N VAL A 74 -9.08 -5.28 14.08
CA VAL A 74 -9.81 -4.31 13.25
C VAL A 74 -10.90 -4.99 12.45
N VAL A 75 -10.61 -6.15 11.85
CA VAL A 75 -11.62 -6.96 11.14
C VAL A 75 -12.74 -7.35 12.09
N ALA A 76 -12.41 -7.90 13.26
CA ALA A 76 -13.39 -8.27 14.29
C ALA A 76 -14.24 -7.08 14.73
N TRP A 77 -13.64 -5.90 14.95
CA TRP A 77 -14.35 -4.67 15.29
C TRP A 77 -15.40 -4.29 14.25
N LEU A 78 -15.07 -4.38 12.96
CA LEU A 78 -15.99 -4.01 11.87
C LEU A 78 -17.08 -5.06 11.67
N VAL A 79 -16.76 -6.34 11.85
CA VAL A 79 -17.75 -7.44 11.80
C VAL A 79 -18.77 -7.31 12.94
N GLU A 80 -18.36 -7.00 14.16
CA GLU A 80 -19.27 -6.72 15.29
C GLU A 80 -20.24 -5.57 15.00
N ARG A 81 -19.90 -4.70 14.03
CA ARG A 81 -20.72 -3.53 13.61
C ARG A 81 -21.46 -3.73 12.31
N GLY A 82 -21.51 -4.97 11.82
CA GLY A 82 -22.36 -5.34 10.70
C GLY A 82 -21.65 -5.50 9.36
N ALA A 83 -20.34 -5.39 9.29
CA ALA A 83 -19.60 -5.79 8.08
C ALA A 83 -19.57 -7.32 7.97
N GLU A 84 -19.58 -7.83 6.74
CA GLU A 84 -19.13 -9.19 6.44
C GLU A 84 -17.66 -9.16 6.05
N ALA A 85 -16.89 -10.20 6.35
CA ALA A 85 -15.47 -10.22 6.05
C ALA A 85 -14.95 -11.62 5.72
N CYS A 86 -13.97 -11.65 4.82
CA CYS A 86 -13.09 -12.78 4.61
C CYS A 86 -11.64 -12.26 4.50
N ALA A 87 -11.07 -11.90 5.63
CA ALA A 87 -9.72 -11.35 5.72
C ALA A 87 -9.13 -11.65 7.10
N TRP A 88 -7.88 -12.11 7.14
CA TRP A 88 -7.08 -12.28 8.35
C TRP A 88 -5.59 -12.12 8.03
N ARG A 89 -4.80 -11.88 9.06
CA ARG A 89 -3.36 -11.69 8.89
C ARG A 89 -2.68 -12.96 8.39
N ASN A 90 -1.80 -12.80 7.40
CA ASN A 90 -1.01 -13.88 6.81
C ASN A 90 -1.87 -15.01 6.21
N MET A 91 -2.98 -14.67 5.55
CA MET A 91 -3.72 -15.64 4.73
C MET A 91 -2.78 -16.35 3.76
N SER A 92 -3.03 -17.64 3.52
CA SER A 92 -2.37 -18.33 2.41
C SER A 92 -2.83 -17.75 1.07
N ASP A 93 -2.04 -17.91 0.01
CA ASP A 93 -2.41 -17.43 -1.33
C ASP A 93 -3.75 -18.04 -1.79
N ALA A 94 -4.01 -19.29 -1.45
CA ALA A 94 -5.27 -19.96 -1.77
C ALA A 94 -6.45 -19.35 -1.03
N ASP A 95 -6.33 -19.06 0.27
CA ASP A 95 -7.37 -18.40 1.07
C ASP A 95 -7.60 -16.97 0.59
N TRP A 96 -6.53 -16.27 0.22
CA TRP A 96 -6.60 -14.91 -0.29
C TRP A 96 -7.37 -14.86 -1.62
N GLN A 97 -7.02 -15.72 -2.58
CA GLN A 97 -7.79 -15.85 -3.83
C GLN A 97 -9.24 -16.25 -3.57
N GLN A 98 -9.48 -17.20 -2.64
CA GLN A 98 -10.84 -17.59 -2.26
C GLN A 98 -11.64 -16.42 -1.65
N SER A 99 -10.99 -15.47 -0.99
CA SER A 99 -11.67 -14.29 -0.43
C SER A 99 -12.27 -13.38 -1.50
N TRP A 100 -11.61 -13.26 -2.67
CA TRP A 100 -12.16 -12.53 -3.83
C TRP A 100 -13.38 -13.25 -4.41
N GLU A 101 -13.33 -14.59 -4.49
CA GLU A 101 -14.46 -15.41 -4.91
C GLU A 101 -15.68 -15.20 -4.00
N LYS A 102 -15.46 -15.18 -2.68
CA LYS A 102 -16.51 -14.90 -1.71
C LYS A 102 -17.07 -13.49 -1.87
N ALA A 103 -16.22 -12.50 -2.11
CA ALA A 103 -16.65 -11.13 -2.39
C ALA A 103 -17.53 -11.04 -3.64
N ILE A 104 -17.20 -11.78 -4.72
CA ILE A 104 -18.01 -11.85 -5.94
C ILE A 104 -19.34 -12.59 -5.68
N ALA A 105 -19.28 -13.74 -5.01
CA ALA A 105 -20.46 -14.53 -4.67
C ALA A 105 -21.44 -13.77 -3.74
N TRP A 106 -20.93 -12.81 -2.95
CA TRP A 106 -21.72 -11.92 -2.13
C TRP A 106 -22.55 -10.92 -2.95
N GLN A 107 -22.34 -10.84 -4.28
CA GLN A 107 -23.07 -10.00 -5.24
C GLN A 107 -23.00 -8.49 -4.90
N PRO A 108 -21.82 -7.89 -4.90
CA PRO A 108 -21.67 -6.46 -4.69
C PRO A 108 -22.33 -5.65 -5.83
N THR A 109 -22.76 -4.44 -5.49
CA THR A 109 -23.18 -3.43 -6.48
C THR A 109 -22.07 -2.44 -6.81
N HIS A 110 -21.12 -2.27 -5.90
CA HIS A 110 -19.98 -1.36 -6.05
C HIS A 110 -18.70 -2.01 -5.52
N LEU A 111 -17.58 -1.63 -6.11
CA LEU A 111 -16.24 -2.07 -5.67
C LEU A 111 -15.41 -0.88 -5.19
N CYS A 112 -14.62 -1.11 -4.14
CA CYS A 112 -13.59 -0.18 -3.68
C CYS A 112 -12.31 -0.96 -3.44
N GLU A 113 -11.32 -0.76 -4.30
CA GLU A 113 -10.16 -1.64 -4.38
C GLU A 113 -8.83 -0.87 -4.25
N MET A 114 -7.83 -1.60 -3.80
CA MET A 114 -6.42 -1.24 -3.77
C MET A 114 -5.61 -2.36 -4.45
N GLY A 115 -5.58 -2.36 -5.80
CA GLY A 115 -4.89 -3.37 -6.59
C GLY A 115 -5.72 -3.99 -7.72
N ALA A 116 -7.01 -3.65 -7.84
CA ALA A 116 -7.93 -4.14 -8.87
C ALA A 116 -8.04 -5.68 -8.94
N ASP A 117 -7.91 -6.37 -7.81
CA ASP A 117 -7.87 -7.85 -7.78
C ASP A 117 -9.22 -8.46 -8.16
N ILE A 118 -10.32 -8.01 -7.53
CA ILE A 118 -11.68 -8.47 -7.84
C ILE A 118 -12.07 -8.03 -9.24
N THR A 119 -11.80 -6.77 -9.60
CA THR A 119 -12.07 -6.22 -10.93
C THR A 119 -11.37 -7.03 -12.02
N THR A 120 -10.10 -7.36 -11.85
CA THR A 120 -9.33 -8.17 -12.82
C THR A 120 -9.94 -9.57 -12.96
N LEU A 121 -10.30 -10.21 -11.85
CA LEU A 121 -10.89 -11.55 -11.85
C LEU A 121 -12.25 -11.57 -12.57
N LEU A 122 -13.09 -10.57 -12.36
CA LEU A 122 -14.38 -10.42 -13.06
C LEU A 122 -14.20 -10.25 -14.57
N HIS A 123 -13.21 -9.44 -14.98
CA HIS A 123 -12.94 -9.20 -16.41
C HIS A 123 -12.36 -10.44 -17.13
N GLN A 124 -11.55 -11.22 -16.43
CA GLN A 124 -11.07 -12.50 -16.95
C GLN A 124 -12.21 -13.48 -17.23
N ARG A 125 -13.31 -13.38 -16.47
CA ARG A 125 -14.51 -14.22 -16.66
C ARG A 125 -15.52 -13.64 -17.64
N GLY A 126 -15.47 -12.36 -17.90
CA GLY A 126 -16.49 -11.64 -18.64
C GLY A 126 -17.84 -11.55 -17.92
N GLU A 127 -17.85 -11.66 -16.59
CA GLU A 127 -19.04 -11.67 -15.75
C GLU A 127 -18.95 -10.57 -14.71
N PHE A 128 -19.81 -9.56 -14.80
CA PHE A 128 -19.76 -8.37 -13.94
C PHE A 128 -20.84 -8.34 -12.85
N GLY A 129 -21.76 -9.31 -12.86
CA GLY A 129 -22.83 -9.43 -11.87
C GLY A 129 -23.68 -8.17 -11.77
N ASN A 130 -23.86 -7.66 -10.55
CA ASN A 130 -24.65 -6.45 -10.27
C ASN A 130 -23.78 -5.18 -10.14
N ILE A 131 -22.50 -5.24 -10.51
CA ILE A 131 -21.59 -4.12 -10.31
C ILE A 131 -21.91 -2.98 -11.28
N VAL A 132 -22.13 -1.81 -10.73
CA VAL A 132 -22.48 -0.60 -11.48
C VAL A 132 -21.34 0.43 -11.51
N ALA A 133 -20.40 0.39 -10.56
CA ALA A 133 -19.21 1.25 -10.55
C ALA A 133 -18.12 0.71 -9.62
N GLY A 134 -16.87 1.13 -9.87
CA GLY A 134 -15.71 0.81 -9.06
C GLY A 134 -14.82 2.01 -8.78
N LEU A 135 -13.98 1.87 -7.74
CA LEU A 135 -13.00 2.85 -7.30
C LEU A 135 -11.65 2.13 -7.11
N GLU A 136 -10.57 2.65 -7.71
CA GLU A 136 -9.22 2.08 -7.60
C GLU A 136 -8.23 3.11 -7.04
N ALA A 137 -7.39 2.65 -6.11
CA ALA A 137 -6.55 3.46 -5.24
C ALA A 137 -5.04 3.34 -5.46
N THR A 138 -4.57 2.45 -6.35
CA THR A 138 -3.15 2.12 -6.44
C THR A 138 -2.62 2.14 -7.86
N GLY A 139 -1.37 2.56 -8.04
CA GLY A 139 -0.70 2.52 -9.33
C GLY A 139 -0.59 1.10 -9.91
N SER A 140 -0.43 0.07 -9.08
CA SER A 140 -0.43 -1.33 -9.53
C SER A 140 -1.80 -1.76 -10.08
N GLY A 141 -2.89 -1.35 -9.41
CA GLY A 141 -4.25 -1.57 -9.87
C GLY A 141 -4.53 -0.81 -11.17
N VAL A 142 -4.17 0.47 -11.24
CA VAL A 142 -4.32 1.30 -12.45
C VAL A 142 -3.59 0.69 -13.65
N ASN A 143 -2.38 0.16 -13.45
CA ASN A 143 -1.64 -0.53 -14.51
C ASN A 143 -2.38 -1.77 -15.00
N ARG A 144 -2.95 -2.59 -14.09
CA ARG A 144 -3.78 -3.75 -14.49
C ARG A 144 -5.04 -3.35 -15.24
N LEU A 145 -5.65 -2.21 -14.85
CA LEU A 145 -6.84 -1.68 -15.55
C LEU A 145 -6.51 -1.21 -16.96
N GLY A 146 -5.26 -0.85 -17.27
CA GLY A 146 -4.81 -0.50 -18.61
C GLY A 146 -4.88 -1.66 -19.60
N ASP A 147 -4.84 -2.90 -19.12
CA ASP A 147 -4.84 -4.13 -19.94
C ASP A 147 -6.26 -4.71 -20.15
N ILE A 148 -7.29 -4.10 -19.59
CA ILE A 148 -8.67 -4.57 -19.66
C ILE A 148 -9.60 -3.56 -20.31
N GLN A 149 -10.68 -4.07 -20.92
CA GLN A 149 -11.81 -3.25 -21.37
C GLN A 149 -12.87 -3.25 -20.25
N PRO A 150 -13.07 -2.15 -19.51
CA PRO A 150 -14.00 -2.13 -18.37
C PRO A 150 -15.44 -2.46 -18.75
N GLY A 151 -16.09 -3.32 -17.95
CA GLY A 151 -17.51 -3.64 -18.07
C GLY A 151 -18.42 -2.66 -17.33
N TYR A 152 -17.86 -1.78 -16.51
CA TYR A 152 -18.52 -0.73 -15.73
C TYR A 152 -17.56 0.46 -15.53
N PRO A 153 -18.05 1.65 -15.17
CA PRO A 153 -17.18 2.79 -14.90
C PRO A 153 -16.30 2.54 -13.66
N ILE A 154 -14.99 2.78 -13.80
CA ILE A 154 -14.00 2.65 -12.73
C ILE A 154 -13.30 3.99 -12.58
N PHE A 155 -13.27 4.52 -11.35
CA PHE A 155 -12.62 5.79 -11.05
C PHE A 155 -11.29 5.57 -10.36
N ASN A 156 -10.23 5.91 -11.06
CA ASN A 156 -8.87 5.96 -10.54
C ASN A 156 -8.68 7.24 -9.72
N TRP A 157 -8.19 7.12 -8.50
CA TRP A 157 -7.82 8.24 -7.66
C TRP A 157 -6.36 8.17 -7.16
N ASP A 158 -5.60 7.16 -7.59
CA ASP A 158 -4.17 7.11 -7.31
C ASP A 158 -3.39 8.21 -8.04
N ASP A 159 -3.72 8.44 -9.33
CA ASP A 159 -3.04 9.44 -10.17
C ASP A 159 -3.48 10.89 -9.86
N LEU A 160 -4.13 11.14 -8.73
CA LEU A 160 -4.48 12.48 -8.32
C LEU A 160 -3.27 13.23 -7.76
N PRO A 161 -3.10 14.52 -8.08
CA PRO A 161 -1.98 15.33 -7.56
C PRO A 161 -1.86 15.28 -6.03
N VAL A 162 -2.99 15.15 -5.31
CA VAL A 162 -3.02 15.05 -3.85
C VAL A 162 -2.52 13.69 -3.36
N LYS A 163 -2.83 12.60 -4.06
CA LYS A 163 -2.35 11.26 -3.71
C LYS A 163 -0.88 11.10 -4.09
N GLU A 164 -0.53 11.42 -5.32
CA GLU A 164 0.84 11.36 -5.82
C GLU A 164 1.77 12.35 -5.12
N GLY A 165 1.38 13.64 -5.10
CA GLY A 165 2.21 14.73 -4.62
C GLY A 165 2.37 14.80 -3.11
N LEU A 166 1.42 14.28 -2.33
CA LEU A 166 1.47 14.29 -0.86
C LEU A 166 1.77 12.90 -0.30
N HIS A 167 0.89 11.94 -0.54
CA HIS A 167 0.99 10.61 0.06
C HIS A 167 2.19 9.84 -0.48
N ASN A 168 2.19 9.55 -1.78
CA ASN A 168 3.24 8.72 -2.39
C ASN A 168 4.62 9.37 -2.26
N ARG A 169 4.70 10.69 -2.46
CA ARG A 169 5.98 11.41 -2.46
C ARG A 169 6.52 11.71 -1.07
N HIS A 170 5.69 12.07 -0.09
CA HIS A 170 6.19 12.56 1.20
C HIS A 170 5.97 11.59 2.35
N MET A 171 4.85 10.87 2.39
CA MET A 171 4.48 10.08 3.57
C MET A 171 5.07 8.68 3.56
N VAL A 172 5.04 7.99 2.41
CA VAL A 172 5.49 6.60 2.31
C VAL A 172 6.96 6.47 2.69
N GLY A 173 7.83 7.32 2.16
CA GLY A 173 9.26 7.31 2.50
C GLY A 173 9.53 7.62 3.97
N LEU A 174 8.83 8.60 4.52
CA LEU A 174 8.95 8.97 5.95
C LEU A 174 8.62 7.78 6.85
N THR A 175 7.49 7.13 6.59
CA THR A 175 7.00 6.03 7.43
C THR A 175 7.81 4.74 7.24
N ALA A 176 8.36 4.52 6.06
CA ALA A 176 9.31 3.42 5.81
C ALA A 176 10.55 3.54 6.71
N TRP A 177 11.13 4.74 6.83
CA TRP A 177 12.30 4.95 7.69
C TRP A 177 11.94 4.95 9.18
N HIS A 178 10.79 5.49 9.58
CA HIS A 178 10.32 5.33 10.96
C HIS A 178 10.21 3.84 11.33
N THR A 179 9.65 3.03 10.46
CA THR A 179 9.53 1.58 10.69
C THR A 179 10.90 0.91 10.72
N PHE A 180 11.82 1.29 9.82
CA PHE A 180 13.20 0.81 9.87
C PHE A 180 13.86 1.07 11.23
N PHE A 181 13.75 2.29 11.76
CA PHE A 181 14.32 2.64 13.07
C PHE A 181 13.70 1.86 14.21
N GLN A 182 12.37 1.71 14.19
CA GLN A 182 11.65 0.95 15.23
C GLN A 182 11.98 -0.54 15.20
N THR A 183 12.11 -1.11 14.00
CA THR A 183 12.36 -2.53 13.81
C THR A 183 13.82 -2.90 14.09
N THR A 184 14.75 -2.09 13.60
CA THR A 184 16.19 -2.41 13.67
C THR A 184 16.90 -1.78 14.86
N HIS A 185 16.33 -0.74 15.49
CA HIS A 185 16.96 0.14 16.48
C HIS A 185 18.24 0.81 15.99
N LEU A 186 18.38 0.97 14.66
CA LEU A 186 19.50 1.63 14.01
C LEU A 186 19.09 3.00 13.48
N THR A 187 20.08 3.86 13.21
CA THR A 187 19.92 5.13 12.50
C THR A 187 20.54 5.05 11.12
N LEU A 188 20.30 6.07 10.25
CA LEU A 188 20.94 6.16 8.94
C LEU A 188 22.25 6.97 8.94
N HIS A 189 22.63 7.56 10.07
CA HIS A 189 23.92 8.26 10.17
C HIS A 189 25.06 7.30 9.82
N GLU A 190 26.02 7.80 9.03
CA GLU A 190 27.16 7.03 8.52
C GLU A 190 26.78 5.85 7.60
N LYS A 191 25.52 5.66 7.26
CA LYS A 191 25.07 4.59 6.36
C LYS A 191 24.99 5.06 4.92
N LYS A 192 25.52 4.25 4.02
CA LYS A 192 25.27 4.36 2.58
C LYS A 192 23.93 3.73 2.26
N VAL A 193 22.97 4.54 1.83
CA VAL A 193 21.61 4.13 1.50
C VAL A 193 21.45 4.11 -0.01
N LEU A 194 21.18 2.94 -0.57
CA LEU A 194 20.87 2.79 -1.98
C LEU A 194 19.34 2.72 -2.15
N VAL A 195 18.79 3.73 -2.79
CA VAL A 195 17.36 3.76 -3.18
C VAL A 195 17.25 3.31 -4.63
N ILE A 196 16.46 2.26 -4.88
CA ILE A 196 16.25 1.68 -6.21
C ILE A 196 14.85 2.06 -6.69
N GLY A 197 14.80 2.78 -7.80
CA GLY A 197 13.61 3.44 -8.34
C GLY A 197 13.53 4.92 -7.93
N TYR A 198 13.23 5.79 -8.91
CA TYR A 198 13.08 7.24 -8.69
C TYR A 198 11.72 7.76 -9.18
N GLY A 199 10.68 6.91 -9.07
CA GLY A 199 9.28 7.34 -9.09
C GLY A 199 8.95 8.20 -7.86
N LEU A 200 7.70 8.60 -7.70
CA LEU A 200 7.29 9.49 -6.59
C LEU A 200 7.62 8.90 -5.21
N VAL A 201 7.38 7.60 -5.01
CA VAL A 201 7.74 6.90 -3.76
C VAL A 201 9.26 6.94 -3.56
N GLY A 202 10.05 6.57 -4.58
CA GLY A 202 11.52 6.57 -4.48
C GLY A 202 12.10 7.95 -4.20
N GLN A 203 11.53 9.03 -4.78
CA GLN A 203 11.87 10.42 -4.45
C GLN A 203 11.68 10.71 -2.96
N GLY A 204 10.54 10.29 -2.40
CA GLY A 204 10.24 10.45 -0.98
C GLY A 204 11.17 9.64 -0.08
N VAL A 205 11.44 8.38 -0.46
CA VAL A 205 12.37 7.50 0.26
C VAL A 205 13.77 8.10 0.28
N ALA A 206 14.28 8.62 -0.84
CA ALA A 206 15.59 9.26 -0.93
C ALA A 206 15.66 10.54 -0.09
N ALA A 207 14.64 11.41 -0.20
CA ALA A 207 14.57 12.66 0.53
C ALA A 207 14.52 12.43 2.05
N ALA A 208 13.69 11.51 2.51
CA ALA A 208 13.57 11.17 3.92
C ALA A 208 14.86 10.51 4.46
N ALA A 209 15.48 9.59 3.70
CA ALA A 209 16.78 9.00 4.09
C ALA A 209 17.86 10.06 4.31
N LYS A 210 17.96 11.04 3.41
CA LYS A 210 18.88 12.17 3.53
C LYS A 210 18.58 13.02 4.78
N ALA A 211 17.30 13.32 5.02
CA ALA A 211 16.89 14.08 6.19
C ALA A 211 17.23 13.38 7.50
N PHE A 212 17.23 12.04 7.52
CA PHE A 212 17.65 11.20 8.66
C PHE A 212 19.17 10.90 8.68
N GLY A 213 19.98 11.62 7.91
CA GLY A 213 21.44 11.56 7.98
C GLY A 213 22.11 10.50 7.09
N GLY A 214 21.35 9.81 6.23
CA GLY A 214 21.89 8.81 5.31
C GLY A 214 22.70 9.42 4.15
N GLN A 215 23.74 8.72 3.71
CA GLN A 215 24.48 9.03 2.47
C GLN A 215 23.75 8.34 1.30
N VAL A 216 22.89 9.09 0.60
CA VAL A 216 21.95 8.52 -0.36
C VAL A 216 22.54 8.42 -1.76
N MET A 217 22.42 7.24 -2.35
CA MET A 217 22.65 6.93 -3.76
C MET A 217 21.31 6.51 -4.39
N VAL A 218 21.10 6.84 -5.66
CA VAL A 218 19.87 6.50 -6.40
C VAL A 218 20.22 5.67 -7.63
N ALA A 219 19.59 4.50 -7.76
CA ALA A 219 19.63 3.69 -8.98
C ALA A 219 18.26 3.75 -9.68
N GLU A 220 18.26 4.11 -10.96
CA GLU A 220 17.05 4.23 -11.79
C GLU A 220 17.37 3.74 -13.21
N ILE A 221 16.43 3.05 -13.85
CA ILE A 221 16.61 2.51 -15.21
C ILE A 221 16.03 3.44 -16.28
N ASP A 222 14.96 4.18 -15.95
CA ASP A 222 14.37 5.15 -16.89
C ASP A 222 15.30 6.34 -17.09
N PRO A 223 15.72 6.63 -18.34
CA PRO A 223 16.69 7.71 -18.60
C PRO A 223 16.20 9.10 -18.17
N ALA A 224 14.90 9.38 -18.29
CA ALA A 224 14.34 10.68 -17.92
C ALA A 224 14.33 10.86 -16.40
N ARG A 225 13.91 9.83 -15.65
CA ARG A 225 13.94 9.83 -14.18
C ARG A 225 15.36 9.82 -13.64
N ARG A 226 16.28 9.12 -14.32
CA ARG A 226 17.70 9.14 -13.99
C ARG A 226 18.28 10.55 -14.11
N LEU A 227 17.95 11.25 -15.19
CA LEU A 227 18.34 12.64 -15.38
C LEU A 227 17.67 13.55 -14.33
N GLN A 228 16.39 13.36 -14.04
CA GLN A 228 15.70 14.10 -12.98
C GLN A 228 16.42 13.91 -11.63
N ALA A 229 16.77 12.68 -11.25
CA ALA A 229 17.50 12.41 -10.00
C ALA A 229 18.83 13.19 -9.94
N ALA A 230 19.56 13.26 -11.07
CA ALA A 230 20.80 14.05 -11.14
C ALA A 230 20.55 15.55 -10.97
N TYR A 231 19.50 16.12 -11.60
CA TYR A 231 19.12 17.52 -11.42
C TYR A 231 18.63 17.84 -10.00
N ASP A 232 17.98 16.87 -9.34
CA ASP A 232 17.58 16.98 -7.94
C ASP A 232 18.79 16.87 -6.96
N GLY A 233 20.00 16.68 -7.50
CA GLY A 233 21.26 16.67 -6.76
C GLY A 233 21.61 15.33 -6.10
N TRP A 234 21.02 14.22 -6.56
CA TRP A 234 21.36 12.89 -6.08
C TRP A 234 22.61 12.33 -6.76
N HIS A 235 23.36 11.50 -6.01
CA HIS A 235 24.39 10.65 -6.59
C HIS A 235 23.73 9.48 -7.32
N VAL A 236 23.60 9.59 -8.63
CA VAL A 236 23.01 8.57 -9.49
C VAL A 236 24.04 7.52 -9.85
N VAL A 237 23.70 6.25 -9.63
CA VAL A 237 24.61 5.13 -9.71
C VAL A 237 24.06 3.98 -10.55
N ASP A 238 24.92 3.01 -10.91
CA ASP A 238 24.50 1.69 -11.36
C ASP A 238 24.21 0.80 -10.16
N LEU A 239 23.09 0.06 -10.23
CA LEU A 239 22.67 -0.82 -9.13
C LEU A 239 23.72 -1.88 -8.81
N GLN A 240 24.25 -2.55 -9.84
CA GLN A 240 25.17 -3.67 -9.67
C GLN A 240 26.52 -3.27 -9.06
N GLU A 241 26.91 -2.01 -9.24
CA GLU A 241 28.13 -1.45 -8.64
C GLU A 241 27.87 -0.93 -7.22
N ALA A 242 26.78 -0.19 -7.05
CA ALA A 242 26.48 0.49 -5.79
C ALA A 242 26.10 -0.48 -4.65
N ILE A 243 25.42 -1.59 -4.96
CA ILE A 243 24.97 -2.54 -3.95
C ILE A 243 26.13 -3.17 -3.17
N ALA A 244 27.31 -3.27 -3.77
CA ALA A 244 28.51 -3.79 -3.12
C ALA A 244 29.02 -2.91 -1.96
N SER A 245 28.59 -1.65 -1.90
CA SER A 245 29.00 -0.70 -0.86
C SER A 245 27.85 -0.21 0.02
N ALA A 246 26.61 -0.53 -0.33
CA ALA A 246 25.43 -0.08 0.39
C ALA A 246 25.27 -0.77 1.75
N ASP A 247 24.99 -0.02 2.79
CA ASP A 247 24.65 -0.54 4.12
C ASP A 247 23.13 -0.84 4.23
N VAL A 248 22.33 -0.06 3.52
CA VAL A 248 20.87 -0.22 3.45
C VAL A 248 20.42 -0.07 2.00
N VAL A 249 19.58 -0.98 1.55
CA VAL A 249 18.98 -0.98 0.21
C VAL A 249 17.46 -0.88 0.38
N ALA A 250 16.85 0.14 -0.24
CA ALA A 250 15.40 0.33 -0.26
C ALA A 250 14.89 0.27 -1.70
N THR A 251 13.96 -0.65 -2.00
CA THR A 251 13.33 -0.76 -3.32
C THR A 251 12.00 -0.03 -3.37
N ALA A 252 11.69 0.65 -4.47
CA ALA A 252 10.49 1.44 -4.70
C ALA A 252 10.14 1.50 -6.20
N THR A 253 10.14 0.35 -6.89
CA THR A 253 10.03 0.29 -8.35
C THR A 253 8.71 -0.27 -8.86
N GLY A 254 8.04 -1.15 -8.08
CA GLY A 254 6.92 -1.97 -8.53
C GLY A 254 7.30 -3.06 -9.54
N GLY A 255 8.59 -3.22 -9.84
CA GLY A 255 9.11 -4.26 -10.73
C GLY A 255 9.40 -5.57 -10.01
N LYS A 256 9.53 -6.68 -10.75
CA LYS A 256 9.92 -7.97 -10.18
C LYS A 256 11.42 -8.20 -10.30
N ASN A 257 12.00 -8.88 -9.28
CA ASN A 257 13.41 -9.29 -9.26
C ASN A 257 14.40 -8.14 -9.55
N VAL A 258 14.11 -6.97 -9.03
CA VAL A 258 14.97 -5.80 -9.18
C VAL A 258 16.27 -6.00 -8.41
N VAL A 259 16.18 -6.44 -7.15
CA VAL A 259 17.31 -6.99 -6.40
C VAL A 259 17.37 -8.50 -6.67
N ASN A 260 17.89 -8.83 -7.84
CA ASN A 260 18.00 -10.20 -8.34
C ASN A 260 19.20 -10.95 -7.73
N ARG A 261 19.36 -12.21 -8.10
CA ARG A 261 20.49 -13.05 -7.69
C ARG A 261 21.85 -12.35 -7.86
N GLN A 262 22.10 -11.75 -9.02
CA GLN A 262 23.40 -11.09 -9.30
C GLN A 262 23.65 -9.93 -8.34
N ALA A 263 22.61 -9.14 -8.03
CA ALA A 263 22.70 -8.06 -7.05
C ALA A 263 22.94 -8.60 -5.64
N LEU A 264 22.22 -9.66 -5.24
CA LEU A 264 22.39 -10.31 -3.93
C LEU A 264 23.78 -10.91 -3.77
N ASP A 265 24.33 -11.54 -4.81
CA ASP A 265 25.71 -12.09 -4.79
C ASP A 265 26.77 -10.99 -4.62
N ARG A 266 26.52 -9.78 -5.13
CA ARG A 266 27.41 -8.63 -5.00
C ARG A 266 27.19 -7.80 -3.74
N ALA A 267 26.05 -7.94 -3.10
CA ALA A 267 25.66 -7.13 -1.96
C ALA A 267 26.70 -7.20 -0.83
N LYS A 268 26.90 -6.06 -0.15
CA LYS A 268 27.78 -5.94 1.00
C LYS A 268 27.38 -6.93 2.11
N ALA A 269 28.36 -7.52 2.78
CA ALA A 269 28.14 -8.29 4.00
C ALA A 269 27.47 -7.41 5.06
N GLY A 270 26.37 -7.91 5.66
CA GLY A 270 25.61 -7.17 6.67
C GLY A 270 24.65 -6.11 6.11
N VAL A 271 24.38 -6.09 4.80
CA VAL A 271 23.43 -5.17 4.20
C VAL A 271 22.01 -5.44 4.70
N PHE A 272 21.26 -4.37 4.98
CA PHE A 272 19.81 -4.43 5.23
C PHE A 272 19.07 -4.14 3.93
N ILE A 273 18.13 -5.01 3.56
CA ILE A 273 17.30 -4.85 2.36
C ILE A 273 15.86 -4.74 2.79
N LEU A 274 15.18 -3.70 2.33
CA LEU A 274 13.77 -3.46 2.58
C LEU A 274 13.04 -3.07 1.29
N ASN A 275 11.77 -3.40 1.24
CA ASN A 275 10.88 -3.00 0.17
C ASN A 275 9.89 -1.92 0.66
N VAL A 276 9.66 -0.93 -0.18
CA VAL A 276 8.68 0.15 0.02
C VAL A 276 7.64 0.13 -1.12
N GLY A 277 7.94 -0.58 -2.21
CA GLY A 277 7.02 -0.79 -3.31
C GLY A 277 5.93 -1.82 -3.00
N HIS A 278 4.87 -1.81 -3.78
CA HIS A 278 3.70 -2.66 -3.55
C HIS A 278 3.98 -4.16 -3.75
N VAL A 279 4.93 -4.51 -4.61
CA VAL A 279 5.23 -5.89 -5.02
C VAL A 279 6.37 -6.44 -4.18
N ALA A 280 6.12 -7.47 -3.39
CA ALA A 280 7.14 -8.11 -2.54
C ALA A 280 8.28 -8.74 -3.36
N GLU A 281 7.97 -9.18 -4.58
CA GLU A 281 8.91 -9.80 -5.52
C GLU A 281 9.90 -8.80 -6.15
N GLU A 282 9.95 -7.54 -5.70
CA GLU A 282 11.06 -6.63 -6.07
C GLU A 282 12.41 -7.19 -5.65
N ILE A 283 12.42 -7.99 -4.57
CA ILE A 283 13.60 -8.68 -4.04
C ILE A 283 13.44 -10.18 -4.32
N ASP A 284 14.48 -10.81 -4.87
CA ASP A 284 14.49 -12.25 -5.15
C ASP A 284 14.55 -13.07 -3.85
N GLY A 285 13.41 -13.17 -3.18
CA GLY A 285 13.24 -13.94 -1.97
C GLY A 285 13.41 -15.44 -2.18
N ASP A 286 13.09 -15.97 -3.38
CA ASP A 286 13.28 -17.39 -3.71
C ASP A 286 14.76 -17.74 -3.73
N TYR A 287 15.60 -16.87 -4.25
CA TYR A 287 17.03 -17.06 -4.20
C TYR A 287 17.57 -17.03 -2.75
N LEU A 288 17.11 -16.09 -1.93
CA LEU A 288 17.52 -16.01 -0.53
C LEU A 288 17.10 -17.25 0.27
N ARG A 289 15.89 -17.78 0.03
CA ARG A 289 15.39 -18.99 0.72
C ARG A 289 16.19 -20.27 0.46
N GLN A 290 17.12 -20.26 -0.48
CA GLN A 290 18.05 -21.36 -0.69
C GLN A 290 19.16 -21.40 0.38
N TYR A 291 19.32 -20.36 1.18
CA TYR A 291 20.31 -20.24 2.24
C TYR A 291 19.70 -20.41 3.62
N PRO A 292 20.49 -20.85 4.62
CA PRO A 292 20.03 -20.91 6.01
C PRO A 292 19.48 -19.55 6.46
N GLN A 293 18.25 -19.58 7.00
CA GLN A 293 17.52 -18.41 7.48
C GLN A 293 17.35 -18.47 8.99
N GLU A 294 17.44 -17.32 9.63
CA GLU A 294 17.15 -17.12 11.05
C GLU A 294 16.43 -15.79 11.26
N GLU A 295 15.28 -15.79 11.92
CA GLU A 295 14.63 -14.56 12.38
C GLU A 295 15.33 -14.08 13.65
N LEU A 296 16.09 -13.00 13.55
CA LEU A 296 16.87 -12.45 14.68
C LEU A 296 16.03 -11.57 15.59
N MET A 297 15.10 -10.83 15.02
CA MET A 297 14.11 -9.98 15.69
C MET A 297 12.84 -10.01 14.84
N PRO A 298 11.67 -9.63 15.40
CA PRO A 298 10.45 -9.52 14.59
C PRO A 298 10.69 -8.72 13.31
N TYR A 299 10.37 -9.33 12.17
CA TYR A 299 10.55 -8.76 10.82
C TYR A 299 12.00 -8.59 10.35
N ILE A 300 13.00 -9.13 11.02
CA ILE A 300 14.40 -9.15 10.56
C ILE A 300 14.87 -10.58 10.35
N ASN A 301 14.98 -10.97 9.08
CA ASN A 301 15.48 -12.29 8.70
C ASN A 301 16.91 -12.19 8.20
N ALA A 302 17.81 -12.94 8.83
CA ALA A 302 19.19 -13.10 8.39
C ALA A 302 19.29 -14.32 7.47
N TYR A 303 19.83 -14.11 6.29
CA TYR A 303 20.17 -15.15 5.33
C TYR A 303 21.69 -15.33 5.29
N ARG A 304 22.16 -16.52 5.68
CA ARG A 304 23.58 -16.85 5.74
C ARG A 304 24.05 -17.42 4.40
N MET A 305 24.47 -16.53 3.51
CA MET A 305 25.10 -16.87 2.24
C MET A 305 26.52 -17.41 2.49
N ALA A 306 27.16 -18.01 1.47
CA ALA A 306 28.42 -18.73 1.64
C ALA A 306 29.53 -17.91 2.33
N ASP A 307 29.64 -16.61 2.03
CA ASP A 307 30.70 -15.70 2.50
C ASP A 307 30.19 -14.51 3.31
N LYS A 308 28.85 -14.35 3.46
CA LYS A 308 28.24 -13.16 4.07
C LYS A 308 26.87 -13.44 4.64
N THR A 309 26.38 -12.51 5.45
CA THR A 309 24.99 -12.45 5.88
C THR A 309 24.30 -11.25 5.23
N VAL A 310 23.06 -11.45 4.77
CA VAL A 310 22.16 -10.41 4.26
C VAL A 310 20.93 -10.37 5.15
N TYR A 311 20.47 -9.18 5.52
CA TYR A 311 19.26 -9.00 6.33
C TYR A 311 18.12 -8.53 5.45
N LEU A 312 17.04 -9.34 5.37
CA LEU A 312 15.80 -8.99 4.67
C LEU A 312 14.74 -8.59 5.69
N LEU A 313 14.20 -7.38 5.55
CA LEU A 313 13.15 -6.86 6.43
C LEU A 313 11.78 -7.24 5.88
N ALA A 314 10.86 -7.56 6.80
CA ALA A 314 9.46 -7.90 6.52
C ALA A 314 9.27 -8.94 5.38
N ASN A 315 10.23 -9.86 5.23
CA ASN A 315 10.25 -10.87 4.15
C ASN A 315 10.10 -10.29 2.74
N GLY A 316 10.57 -9.05 2.52
CA GLY A 316 10.43 -8.35 1.24
C GLY A 316 9.09 -7.66 1.01
N SER A 317 8.12 -7.81 1.91
CA SER A 317 6.86 -7.07 1.87
C SER A 317 7.07 -5.59 2.21
N MET A 318 6.08 -4.74 1.91
CA MET A 318 6.13 -3.31 2.24
C MET A 318 6.40 -3.09 3.73
N LEU A 319 7.60 -2.63 4.06
CA LEU A 319 8.07 -2.52 5.45
C LEU A 319 7.15 -1.65 6.30
N ASN A 320 6.77 -0.47 5.81
CA ASN A 320 5.97 0.50 6.54
C ASN A 320 4.57 0.01 6.94
N LEU A 321 3.98 -0.88 6.15
CA LEU A 321 2.64 -1.43 6.41
C LEU A 321 2.68 -2.79 7.11
N THR A 322 3.69 -3.61 6.80
CA THR A 322 3.81 -4.97 7.36
C THR A 322 4.35 -4.98 8.78
N ALA A 323 5.37 -4.18 9.04
CA ALA A 323 6.08 -4.11 10.32
C ALA A 323 5.79 -2.82 11.11
N GLY A 324 5.17 -1.81 10.48
CA GLY A 324 4.88 -0.50 11.06
C GLY A 324 3.40 -0.17 11.09
N PHE A 325 3.14 1.03 11.59
CA PHE A 325 1.80 1.61 11.63
C PHE A 325 1.31 2.09 10.24
N GLY A 326 2.20 2.18 9.26
CA GLY A 326 1.96 2.85 7.99
C GLY A 326 1.93 4.37 8.15
N ASP A 327 1.08 5.05 7.37
CA ASP A 327 1.02 6.50 7.39
C ASP A 327 0.43 7.07 8.68
N SER A 328 0.88 8.25 9.05
CA SER A 328 0.36 9.00 10.20
C SER A 328 -1.10 9.39 9.97
N LEU A 329 -1.90 9.43 11.04
CA LEU A 329 -3.35 9.69 10.96
C LEU A 329 -3.70 10.96 10.20
N ASN A 330 -3.05 12.09 10.51
CA ASN A 330 -3.31 13.37 9.87
C ASN A 330 -2.90 13.42 8.38
N ALA A 331 -1.91 12.62 7.98
CA ALA A 331 -1.52 12.51 6.58
C ALA A 331 -2.50 11.61 5.82
N PHE A 332 -2.88 10.48 6.41
CA PHE A 332 -3.81 9.54 5.82
C PHE A 332 -5.25 10.05 5.82
N ASP A 333 -5.59 11.01 6.70
CA ASP A 333 -6.89 11.69 6.73
C ASP A 333 -7.24 12.35 5.39
N VAL A 334 -6.26 12.98 4.71
CA VAL A 334 -6.45 13.55 3.37
C VAL A 334 -6.78 12.44 2.36
N THR A 335 -6.04 11.35 2.41
CA THR A 335 -6.19 10.21 1.51
C THR A 335 -7.57 9.56 1.67
N LEU A 336 -7.98 9.27 2.91
CA LEU A 336 -9.30 8.68 3.16
C LEU A 336 -10.46 9.63 2.91
N ALA A 337 -10.27 10.94 3.09
CA ALA A 337 -11.27 11.93 2.72
C ALA A 337 -11.52 11.93 1.21
N VAL A 338 -10.47 11.81 0.40
CA VAL A 338 -10.58 11.65 -1.06
C VAL A 338 -11.30 10.34 -1.40
N MET A 339 -10.94 9.23 -0.75
CA MET A 339 -11.60 7.94 -0.94
C MET A 339 -13.10 8.01 -0.60
N ALA A 340 -13.46 8.65 0.52
CA ALA A 340 -14.87 8.86 0.90
C ALA A 340 -15.64 9.68 -0.14
N SER A 341 -15.03 10.75 -0.69
CA SER A 341 -15.63 11.53 -1.76
C SER A 341 -15.79 10.72 -3.06
N GLY A 342 -14.83 9.84 -3.35
CA GLY A 342 -14.89 8.89 -4.46
C GLY A 342 -16.02 7.88 -4.28
N ILE A 343 -16.18 7.31 -3.07
CA ILE A 343 -17.30 6.43 -2.75
C ILE A 343 -18.64 7.16 -2.95
N ARG A 344 -18.76 8.40 -2.46
CA ARG A 344 -19.95 9.21 -2.75
C ARG A 344 -20.20 9.33 -4.24
N HIS A 345 -19.18 9.57 -5.03
CA HIS A 345 -19.30 9.74 -6.48
C HIS A 345 -19.79 8.46 -7.16
N ILE A 346 -19.20 7.30 -6.86
CA ILE A 346 -19.58 6.03 -7.50
C ILE A 346 -20.99 5.57 -7.14
N VAL A 347 -21.52 5.94 -5.98
CA VAL A 347 -22.89 5.61 -5.56
C VAL A 347 -23.93 6.63 -6.02
N THR A 348 -23.52 7.72 -6.66
CA THR A 348 -24.42 8.77 -7.18
C THR A 348 -24.25 8.94 -8.69
N ASP A 349 -23.49 9.93 -9.12
CA ASP A 349 -23.38 10.32 -10.53
C ASP A 349 -22.42 9.40 -11.32
N GLY A 350 -21.36 8.92 -10.69
CA GLY A 350 -20.32 8.13 -11.32
C GLY A 350 -20.85 6.81 -11.91
N MET A 351 -21.81 6.17 -11.24
CA MET A 351 -22.41 4.91 -11.73
C MET A 351 -23.21 5.07 -13.03
N ARG A 352 -23.49 6.29 -13.44
CA ARG A 352 -24.20 6.60 -14.69
C ARG A 352 -23.24 6.81 -15.88
N ALA A 353 -21.95 6.88 -15.62
CA ALA A 353 -20.94 7.04 -16.65
C ALA A 353 -20.82 5.78 -17.53
N PRO A 354 -20.45 5.90 -18.81
CA PRO A 354 -20.12 4.74 -19.64
C PRO A 354 -18.98 3.91 -19.03
N ALA A 355 -18.97 2.62 -19.35
CA ALA A 355 -17.93 1.70 -18.90
C ALA A 355 -16.55 2.11 -19.46
N LYS A 356 -15.69 2.62 -18.59
CA LYS A 356 -14.34 3.11 -18.89
C LYS A 356 -13.58 3.36 -17.58
N VAL A 357 -12.25 3.41 -17.64
CA VAL A 357 -11.42 3.94 -16.55
C VAL A 357 -11.36 5.46 -16.68
N TYR A 358 -11.69 6.14 -15.58
CA TYR A 358 -11.68 7.60 -15.47
C TYR A 358 -10.73 8.03 -14.35
N LEU A 359 -10.08 9.15 -14.50
CA LEU A 359 -9.55 9.86 -13.34
C LEU A 359 -10.71 10.41 -12.51
N LEU A 360 -10.67 10.29 -11.18
CA LEU A 360 -11.71 10.83 -10.31
C LEU A 360 -11.86 12.34 -10.57
N PRO A 361 -13.08 12.84 -10.88
CA PRO A 361 -13.26 14.23 -11.29
C PRO A 361 -12.76 15.24 -10.27
N GLN A 362 -12.12 16.32 -10.73
CA GLN A 362 -11.55 17.36 -9.89
C GLN A 362 -12.55 17.95 -8.90
N ALA A 363 -13.79 18.24 -9.37
CA ALA A 363 -14.86 18.76 -8.52
C ALA A 363 -15.25 17.79 -7.37
N VAL A 364 -14.96 16.48 -7.49
CA VAL A 364 -15.23 15.47 -6.47
C VAL A 364 -14.15 15.49 -5.41
N TRP A 365 -12.87 15.30 -5.80
CA TRP A 365 -11.80 15.13 -4.83
C TRP A 365 -11.37 16.45 -4.15
N GLN A 366 -11.51 17.61 -4.81
CA GLN A 366 -11.19 18.89 -4.17
C GLN A 366 -12.09 19.22 -2.98
N GLN A 367 -13.30 18.69 -2.94
CA GLN A 367 -14.20 18.87 -1.79
C GLN A 367 -13.69 18.14 -0.53
N ALA A 368 -12.76 17.21 -0.67
CA ALA A 368 -12.17 16.47 0.43
C ALA A 368 -11.04 17.21 1.15
N LEU A 369 -10.49 18.23 0.51
CA LEU A 369 -9.38 19.03 1.05
C LEU A 369 -9.89 20.14 1.96
#